data_e96ca76430e6d3f928ba7f2bdfa754c1
#
_entry.id   e96ca76430e6d3f928ba7f2bdfa754c1
#
_cell.length_a   1.000
_cell.length_b   1.000
_cell.length_c   1.000
_cell.angle_alpha   90.00
_cell.angle_beta   90.00
_cell.angle_gamma   90.00
#
_symmetry.space_group_name_H-M   'P 1'
#
loop_
_entity.id
_entity.type
_entity.pdbx_description
1 polymer ?
#
loop_
_entity_poly.entity_id
_entity_poly.type
_entity_poly.pdbx_seq_one_letter_code
_entity_poly.pdbx_strand_id
1 'polypeptide(L)'
;MHEGGFVEKTNPPFCILTNGALLMNVTLIEHTPNPEQTVALAARLCYSPVSIGELREKLESADIEKFLDKIMSLGHHSVLEHVSFTFAIEGISRVTTHQLVRHRIASFSQQSQRYVSHKEHFASITPDSIAGNVEARQIFSEMTETVHQAYGRLIELGIPAEDARYILPNATETKIIMTMNARELLHYFALRCCERAQWEIREMSNEMLRLVKRVAPVIFRTAGPGCVAGPCPEGQFCCGKTVEVREFFKKLD
;
A
#
# COMPACT_ATOMS: atom_id res chain seq x y z
N MET A 1 -18.46 30.89 9.87
CA MET A 1 -18.84 30.25 8.63
C MET A 1 -17.72 30.50 7.63
N HIS A 2 -16.78 29.58 7.51
CA HIS A 2 -15.77 29.58 6.47
C HIS A 2 -15.95 28.29 5.69
N GLU A 3 -16.48 28.41 4.49
CA GLU A 3 -16.59 27.35 3.52
C GLU A 3 -15.18 27.06 2.97
N GLY A 4 -14.59 25.97 3.43
CA GLY A 4 -13.37 25.42 2.87
C GLY A 4 -13.72 24.59 1.64
N GLY A 5 -13.57 25.18 0.45
CA GLY A 5 -13.78 24.49 -0.81
C GLY A 5 -12.82 23.31 -0.97
N PHE A 6 -13.38 22.11 -1.11
CA PHE A 6 -12.68 20.94 -1.61
C PHE A 6 -12.23 21.22 -3.05
N VAL A 7 -10.94 21.35 -3.26
CA VAL A 7 -10.38 21.40 -4.61
C VAL A 7 -10.33 19.95 -5.10
N GLU A 8 -11.28 19.58 -5.96
CA GLU A 8 -11.22 18.38 -6.78
C GLU A 8 -9.96 18.40 -7.66
N LYS A 9 -8.90 17.77 -7.23
CA LYS A 9 -7.83 17.33 -8.13
C LYS A 9 -8.22 15.96 -8.64
N THR A 10 -8.93 15.95 -9.74
CA THR A 10 -9.23 14.75 -10.52
C THR A 10 -7.95 14.16 -11.08
N ASN A 11 -7.41 13.15 -10.40
CA ASN A 11 -6.55 12.18 -11.07
C ASN A 11 -7.48 11.23 -11.83
N PRO A 12 -7.28 10.99 -13.13
CA PRO A 12 -8.11 10.04 -13.87
C PRO A 12 -7.92 8.65 -13.28
N PRO A 13 -9.00 7.89 -13.05
CA PRO A 13 -8.89 6.50 -12.67
C PRO A 13 -8.25 5.74 -13.84
N PHE A 14 -7.07 5.18 -13.63
CA PHE A 14 -6.52 4.20 -14.55
C PHE A 14 -7.34 2.91 -14.40
N CYS A 15 -8.43 2.86 -15.15
CA CYS A 15 -9.28 1.69 -15.25
C CYS A 15 -8.89 0.93 -16.52
N ILE A 16 -8.15 -0.16 -16.38
CA ILE A 16 -7.99 -1.13 -17.45
C ILE A 16 -8.96 -2.26 -17.18
N LEU A 17 -10.11 -2.23 -17.86
CA LEU A 17 -11.05 -3.33 -17.87
C LEU A 17 -10.50 -4.45 -18.74
N THR A 18 -10.13 -5.57 -18.14
CA THR A 18 -10.07 -6.84 -18.84
C THR A 18 -11.05 -7.79 -18.17
N ASN A 19 -12.13 -8.12 -18.89
CA ASN A 19 -13.07 -9.20 -18.60
C ASN A 19 -13.85 -9.16 -17.27
N GLY A 20 -14.41 -8.00 -16.87
CA GLY A 20 -15.34 -7.94 -15.73
C GLY A 20 -14.71 -8.18 -14.35
N ALA A 21 -13.40 -8.25 -14.25
CA ALA A 21 -12.69 -8.38 -12.98
C ALA A 21 -12.66 -7.05 -12.22
N LEU A 22 -12.90 -7.10 -10.94
CA LEU A 22 -12.72 -5.95 -10.04
C LEU A 22 -11.25 -5.56 -10.06
N LEU A 23 -10.93 -4.31 -10.44
CA LEU A 23 -9.56 -3.85 -10.48
C LEU A 23 -9.15 -3.29 -9.12
N MET A 24 -7.96 -3.66 -8.71
CA MET A 24 -7.30 -3.03 -7.57
C MET A 24 -7.17 -1.52 -7.81
N ASN A 25 -7.61 -0.73 -6.84
CA ASN A 25 -7.46 0.71 -6.83
C ASN A 25 -6.72 1.15 -5.56
N VAL A 26 -5.63 1.88 -5.73
CA VAL A 26 -4.83 2.43 -4.64
C VAL A 26 -4.78 3.93 -4.77
N THR A 27 -5.24 4.65 -3.77
CA THR A 27 -5.26 6.11 -3.73
C THR A 27 -4.51 6.61 -2.50
N LEU A 28 -3.60 7.55 -2.68
CA LEU A 28 -3.01 8.31 -1.58
C LEU A 28 -3.99 9.42 -1.21
N ILE A 29 -4.74 9.25 -0.12
CA ILE A 29 -5.80 10.18 0.29
C ILE A 29 -5.29 11.31 1.17
N GLU A 30 -4.18 11.10 1.91
CA GLU A 30 -3.60 12.12 2.76
C GLU A 30 -2.11 11.84 3.01
N HIS A 31 -1.33 12.88 3.22
CA HIS A 31 0.06 12.79 3.66
C HIS A 31 0.46 14.04 4.44
N THR A 32 1.50 13.95 5.26
CA THR A 32 2.09 15.11 5.93
C THR A 32 2.47 16.18 4.89
N PRO A 33 2.01 17.43 5.03
CA PRO A 33 2.39 18.52 4.12
C PRO A 33 3.90 18.72 4.07
N ASN A 34 4.45 18.92 2.85
CA ASN A 34 5.89 19.13 2.63
C ASN A 34 6.76 18.10 3.38
N PRO A 35 6.60 16.78 3.11
CA PRO A 35 7.19 15.73 3.94
C PRO A 35 8.72 15.83 3.99
N GLU A 36 9.37 16.17 2.91
CA GLU A 36 10.84 16.30 2.83
C GLU A 36 11.37 17.48 3.64
N GLN A 37 10.65 18.61 3.65
CA GLN A 37 11.00 19.75 4.50
C GLN A 37 10.83 19.42 5.99
N THR A 38 9.77 18.68 6.35
CA THR A 38 9.53 18.25 7.72
C THR A 38 10.66 17.33 8.21
N VAL A 39 11.08 16.36 7.39
CA VAL A 39 12.20 15.47 7.70
C VAL A 39 13.52 16.25 7.81
N ALA A 40 13.76 17.18 6.90
CA ALA A 40 14.97 18.00 6.92
C ALA A 40 15.03 18.90 8.18
N LEU A 41 13.89 19.48 8.60
CA LEU A 41 13.80 20.27 9.83
C LEU A 41 14.11 19.42 11.07
N ALA A 42 13.49 18.26 11.17
CA ALA A 42 13.71 17.33 12.27
C ALA A 42 15.18 16.88 12.34
N ALA A 43 15.79 16.55 11.21
CA ALA A 43 17.17 16.14 11.14
C ALA A 43 18.14 17.29 11.52
N ARG A 44 17.92 18.51 11.08
CA ARG A 44 18.76 19.67 11.43
C ARG A 44 18.66 20.05 12.90
N LEU A 45 17.50 19.91 13.50
CA LEU A 45 17.29 20.24 14.91
C LEU A 45 18.25 19.46 15.82
N CYS A 46 18.56 18.21 15.51
CA CYS A 46 19.45 17.37 16.31
C CYS A 46 20.90 17.91 16.40
N TYR A 47 21.32 18.77 15.47
CA TYR A 47 22.71 19.25 15.36
C TYR A 47 22.82 20.79 15.37
N SER A 48 21.75 21.50 15.66
CA SER A 48 21.72 22.95 15.57
C SER A 48 21.42 23.60 16.92
N PRO A 49 22.19 24.59 17.34
CA PRO A 49 21.93 25.35 18.58
C PRO A 49 20.92 26.49 18.39
N VAL A 50 20.47 26.76 17.14
CA VAL A 50 19.57 27.88 16.85
C VAL A 50 18.11 27.52 17.10
N SER A 51 17.25 28.53 17.18
CA SER A 51 15.82 28.31 17.37
C SER A 51 15.16 27.58 16.18
N ILE A 52 14.01 26.92 16.43
CA ILE A 52 13.25 26.25 15.37
C ILE A 52 12.79 27.25 14.28
N GLY A 53 12.45 28.50 14.67
CA GLY A 53 12.10 29.55 13.71
C GLY A 53 13.23 29.84 12.74
N GLU A 54 14.44 30.12 13.26
CA GLU A 54 15.63 30.35 12.42
C GLU A 54 15.99 29.13 11.55
N LEU A 55 15.76 27.90 12.06
CA LEU A 55 15.98 26.70 11.25
C LEU A 55 15.04 26.61 10.06
N ARG A 56 13.75 26.99 10.24
CA ARG A 56 12.76 27.02 9.15
C ARG A 56 13.18 28.02 8.08
N GLU A 57 13.53 29.25 8.47
CA GLU A 57 14.00 30.28 7.54
C GLU A 57 15.25 29.82 6.75
N LYS A 58 16.21 29.20 7.42
CA LYS A 58 17.41 28.65 6.78
C LYS A 58 17.12 27.50 5.82
N LEU A 59 16.05 26.75 6.04
CA LEU A 59 15.63 25.66 5.14
C LEU A 59 15.01 26.18 3.83
N GLU A 60 14.40 27.35 3.81
CA GLU A 60 13.83 27.94 2.59
C GLU A 60 14.87 28.18 1.49
N SER A 61 16.11 28.44 1.87
CA SER A 61 17.24 28.67 0.93
C SER A 61 18.19 27.46 0.84
N ALA A 62 17.91 26.36 1.52
CA ALA A 62 18.80 25.21 1.57
C ALA A 62 18.54 24.20 0.45
N ASP A 63 19.59 23.53 0.02
CA ASP A 63 19.51 22.33 -0.82
C ASP A 63 19.03 21.13 0.05
N ILE A 64 17.69 20.99 0.15
CA ILE A 64 17.05 19.95 0.94
C ILE A 64 17.36 18.57 0.37
N GLU A 65 17.39 18.42 -0.95
CA GLU A 65 17.67 17.16 -1.63
C GLU A 65 19.02 16.61 -1.21
N LYS A 66 20.07 17.38 -1.39
CA LYS A 66 21.44 16.98 -1.02
C LYS A 66 21.58 16.67 0.48
N PHE A 67 20.86 17.42 1.31
CA PHE A 67 20.87 17.19 2.76
C PHE A 67 20.19 15.88 3.12
N LEU A 68 19.01 15.58 2.55
CA LEU A 68 18.29 14.34 2.77
C LEU A 68 19.06 13.13 2.24
N ASP A 69 19.66 13.21 1.05
CA ASP A 69 20.52 12.16 0.53
C ASP A 69 21.64 11.78 1.52
N LYS A 70 22.26 12.80 2.14
CA LYS A 70 23.26 12.55 3.19
C LYS A 70 22.66 11.86 4.43
N ILE A 71 21.51 12.32 4.91
CA ILE A 71 20.81 11.73 6.07
C ILE A 71 20.45 10.28 5.80
N MET A 72 19.88 10.01 4.60
CA MET A 72 19.51 8.66 4.19
C MET A 72 20.73 7.74 4.07
N SER A 73 21.83 8.21 3.46
CA SER A 73 23.07 7.42 3.32
C SER A 73 23.75 7.08 4.66
N LEU A 74 23.56 7.93 5.68
CA LEU A 74 24.06 7.69 7.05
C LEU A 74 23.16 6.74 7.87
N GLY A 75 22.00 6.35 7.33
CA GLY A 75 21.04 5.48 8.05
C GLY A 75 20.30 6.19 9.19
N HIS A 76 20.22 7.51 9.19
CA HIS A 76 19.53 8.29 10.23
C HIS A 76 18.00 8.29 9.96
N HIS A 77 17.39 7.12 9.99
CA HIS A 77 16.01 6.91 9.58
C HIS A 77 14.97 7.31 10.64
N SER A 78 15.34 7.63 11.89
CA SER A 78 14.38 8.04 12.92
C SER A 78 13.61 9.31 12.56
N VAL A 79 14.24 10.22 11.83
CA VAL A 79 13.60 11.48 11.39
C VAL A 79 12.48 11.25 10.36
N LEU A 80 12.45 10.10 9.69
CA LEU A 80 11.40 9.70 8.76
C LEU A 80 10.07 9.36 9.46
N GLU A 81 10.11 9.12 10.76
CA GLU A 81 8.92 8.79 11.55
C GLU A 81 7.99 10.00 11.75
N HIS A 82 8.49 11.23 11.52
CA HIS A 82 7.70 12.47 11.61
C HIS A 82 6.72 12.69 10.45
N VAL A 83 6.82 11.91 9.38
CA VAL A 83 5.95 12.04 8.22
C VAL A 83 5.19 10.74 7.95
N SER A 84 3.90 10.87 7.64
CA SER A 84 2.99 9.76 7.43
C SER A 84 2.21 9.92 6.12
N PHE A 85 1.71 8.79 5.62
CA PHE A 85 0.97 8.66 4.38
C PHE A 85 -0.22 7.75 4.62
N THR A 86 -1.40 8.18 4.16
CA THR A 86 -2.65 7.45 4.32
C THR A 86 -3.18 7.05 2.96
N PHE A 87 -3.41 5.75 2.78
CA PHE A 87 -3.92 5.17 1.54
C PHE A 87 -5.33 4.63 1.73
N ALA A 88 -6.18 4.81 0.71
CA ALA A 88 -7.40 4.06 0.53
C ALA A 88 -7.17 3.00 -0.55
N ILE A 89 -7.49 1.76 -0.25
CA ILE A 89 -7.22 0.60 -1.10
C ILE A 89 -8.50 -0.22 -1.20
N GLU A 90 -8.90 -0.57 -2.42
CA GLU A 90 -10.06 -1.39 -2.72
C GLU A 90 -9.76 -2.36 -3.87
N GLY A 91 -10.63 -3.35 -4.08
CA GLY A 91 -10.40 -4.38 -5.11
C GLY A 91 -9.28 -5.34 -4.72
N ILE A 92 -9.06 -5.59 -3.42
CA ILE A 92 -8.10 -6.55 -2.91
C ILE A 92 -8.78 -7.66 -2.12
N SER A 93 -8.15 -8.83 -2.07
CA SER A 93 -8.65 -9.99 -1.31
C SER A 93 -8.36 -9.89 0.19
N ARG A 94 -9.11 -10.66 0.97
CA ARG A 94 -8.77 -10.93 2.38
C ARG A 94 -7.40 -11.60 2.53
N VAL A 95 -6.94 -12.39 1.55
CA VAL A 95 -5.59 -12.97 1.52
C VAL A 95 -4.53 -11.88 1.66
N THR A 96 -4.66 -10.79 0.89
CA THR A 96 -3.71 -9.67 0.93
C THR A 96 -3.72 -8.95 2.26
N THR A 97 -4.91 -8.72 2.84
CA THR A 97 -4.99 -8.01 4.13
C THR A 97 -4.39 -8.81 5.29
N HIS A 98 -4.43 -10.14 5.27
CA HIS A 98 -3.76 -10.99 6.26
C HIS A 98 -2.23 -10.85 6.24
N GLN A 99 -1.65 -10.50 5.09
CA GLN A 99 -0.22 -10.21 4.96
C GLN A 99 0.09 -8.76 5.33
N LEU A 100 -0.81 -7.82 4.95
CA LEU A 100 -0.67 -6.39 5.18
C LEU A 100 -0.61 -6.06 6.67
N VAL A 101 -1.52 -6.61 7.48
CA VAL A 101 -1.61 -6.35 8.92
C VAL A 101 -0.46 -6.94 9.75
N ARG A 102 0.49 -7.64 9.13
CA ARG A 102 1.74 -8.04 9.79
C ARG A 102 2.69 -6.88 10.03
N HIS A 103 2.51 -5.78 9.31
CA HIS A 103 3.22 -4.53 9.53
C HIS A 103 2.56 -3.77 10.68
N ARG A 104 3.18 -3.80 11.89
CA ARG A 104 2.53 -3.35 13.12
C ARG A 104 2.68 -1.86 13.40
N ILE A 105 3.66 -1.19 12.78
CA ILE A 105 3.86 0.26 12.92
C ILE A 105 2.97 0.96 11.89
N ALA A 106 1.67 0.67 11.96
CA ALA A 106 0.67 1.15 11.04
C ALA A 106 -0.71 1.20 11.70
N SER A 107 -1.60 2.00 11.13
CA SER A 107 -3.03 2.02 11.47
C SER A 107 -3.83 1.44 10.31
N PHE A 108 -4.83 0.62 10.63
CA PHE A 108 -5.69 -0.03 9.65
C PHE A 108 -7.17 0.13 9.99
N SER A 109 -7.97 0.50 8.99
CA SER A 109 -9.43 0.47 9.06
C SER A 109 -9.95 -0.32 7.87
N GLN A 110 -10.44 -1.53 8.11
CA GLN A 110 -10.91 -2.45 7.08
C GLN A 110 -12.42 -2.58 7.11
N GLN A 111 -13.06 -2.71 5.94
CA GLN A 111 -14.49 -2.97 5.84
C GLN A 111 -14.89 -4.19 6.67
N SER A 112 -15.84 -3.99 7.56
CA SER A 112 -16.25 -5.00 8.52
C SER A 112 -17.30 -5.95 7.93
N GLN A 113 -17.00 -7.24 7.89
CA GLN A 113 -17.97 -8.29 7.56
C GLN A 113 -18.97 -8.60 8.70
N ARG A 114 -18.87 -7.92 9.85
CA ARG A 114 -19.88 -7.99 10.93
C ARG A 114 -21.06 -7.06 10.65
N TYR A 115 -20.78 -5.88 10.08
CA TYR A 115 -21.77 -4.83 9.88
C TYR A 115 -22.23 -4.69 8.42
N VAL A 116 -21.38 -5.05 7.47
CA VAL A 116 -21.70 -5.03 6.05
C VAL A 116 -22.03 -6.44 5.61
N SER A 117 -23.31 -6.69 5.29
CA SER A 117 -23.75 -8.00 4.79
C SER A 117 -23.59 -8.07 3.27
N HIS A 118 -23.22 -9.24 2.78
CA HIS A 118 -23.04 -9.52 1.35
C HIS A 118 -24.27 -10.27 0.77
N LYS A 119 -25.50 -9.83 1.15
CA LYS A 119 -26.74 -10.54 0.78
C LYS A 119 -26.94 -10.70 -0.72
N GLU A 120 -26.65 -9.66 -1.50
CA GLU A 120 -26.93 -9.67 -2.94
C GLU A 120 -25.78 -10.32 -3.70
N HIS A 121 -24.56 -9.96 -3.43
CA HIS A 121 -23.36 -10.55 -4.02
C HIS A 121 -22.10 -10.10 -3.26
N PHE A 122 -21.10 -10.94 -3.21
CA PHE A 122 -19.74 -10.53 -2.85
C PHE A 122 -18.80 -10.73 -4.04
N ALA A 123 -17.99 -9.73 -4.31
CA ALA A 123 -16.93 -9.85 -5.32
C ALA A 123 -15.81 -10.74 -4.79
N SER A 124 -15.17 -11.48 -5.67
CA SER A 124 -14.02 -12.32 -5.36
C SER A 124 -12.85 -11.98 -6.26
N ILE A 125 -11.66 -11.94 -5.70
CA ILE A 125 -10.42 -11.76 -6.46
C ILE A 125 -9.94 -13.12 -6.95
N THR A 126 -9.89 -13.26 -8.26
CA THR A 126 -9.44 -14.50 -8.91
C THR A 126 -7.96 -14.38 -9.28
N PRO A 127 -7.06 -15.22 -8.74
CA PRO A 127 -5.66 -15.23 -9.14
C PRO A 127 -5.47 -15.54 -10.63
N ASP A 128 -4.48 -14.92 -11.28
CA ASP A 128 -4.19 -15.11 -12.71
C ASP A 128 -3.92 -16.59 -13.08
N SER A 129 -3.28 -17.33 -12.19
CA SER A 129 -3.03 -18.77 -12.37
C SER A 129 -4.32 -19.58 -12.45
N ILE A 130 -5.37 -19.16 -11.76
CA ILE A 130 -6.72 -19.76 -11.82
C ILE A 130 -7.45 -19.22 -13.06
N ALA A 131 -7.41 -17.92 -13.31
CA ALA A 131 -8.08 -17.30 -14.44
C ALA A 131 -7.55 -17.83 -15.79
N GLY A 132 -6.27 -18.12 -15.88
CA GLY A 132 -5.60 -18.65 -17.07
C GLY A 132 -5.86 -20.15 -17.37
N ASN A 133 -6.49 -20.89 -16.43
CA ASN A 133 -6.80 -22.29 -16.59
C ASN A 133 -8.33 -22.49 -16.60
N VAL A 134 -8.88 -23.03 -17.68
CA VAL A 134 -10.33 -23.15 -17.87
C VAL A 134 -10.99 -23.99 -16.78
N GLU A 135 -10.43 -25.15 -16.45
CA GLU A 135 -10.97 -26.05 -15.44
C GLU A 135 -10.85 -25.45 -14.03
N ALA A 136 -9.69 -24.87 -13.69
CA ALA A 136 -9.49 -24.21 -12.40
C ALA A 136 -10.44 -23.02 -12.22
N ARG A 137 -10.66 -22.21 -13.27
CA ARG A 137 -11.60 -21.11 -13.26
C ARG A 137 -13.03 -21.59 -13.04
N GLN A 138 -13.44 -22.68 -13.68
CA GLN A 138 -14.76 -23.25 -13.49
C GLN A 138 -14.96 -23.69 -12.05
N ILE A 139 -14.03 -24.48 -11.48
CA ILE A 139 -14.06 -24.92 -10.06
C ILE A 139 -14.16 -23.71 -9.12
N PHE A 140 -13.33 -22.67 -9.35
CA PHE A 140 -13.32 -21.46 -8.52
C PHE A 140 -14.65 -20.73 -8.56
N SER A 141 -15.23 -20.55 -9.76
CA SER A 141 -16.51 -19.89 -9.97
C SER A 141 -17.67 -20.65 -9.32
N GLU A 142 -17.75 -21.97 -9.54
CA GLU A 142 -18.80 -22.83 -8.94
C GLU A 142 -18.77 -22.82 -7.42
N MET A 143 -17.55 -22.90 -6.84
CA MET A 143 -17.39 -22.84 -5.39
C MET A 143 -17.75 -21.47 -4.80
N THR A 144 -17.35 -20.39 -5.49
CA THR A 144 -17.69 -19.02 -5.05
C THR A 144 -19.19 -18.81 -5.05
N GLU A 145 -19.88 -19.24 -6.10
CA GLU A 145 -21.33 -19.18 -6.20
C GLU A 145 -22.04 -20.03 -5.14
N THR A 146 -21.55 -21.24 -4.88
CA THR A 146 -22.09 -22.12 -3.83
C THR A 146 -21.96 -21.46 -2.47
N VAL A 147 -20.83 -20.85 -2.16
CA VAL A 147 -20.63 -20.13 -0.89
C VAL A 147 -21.54 -18.91 -0.80
N HIS A 148 -21.72 -18.18 -1.90
CA HIS A 148 -22.63 -17.03 -1.94
C HIS A 148 -24.06 -17.42 -1.61
N GLN A 149 -24.59 -18.49 -2.23
CA GLN A 149 -25.93 -19.01 -1.95
C GLN A 149 -26.06 -19.49 -0.50
N ALA A 150 -25.06 -20.21 0.01
CA ALA A 150 -25.04 -20.68 1.40
C ALA A 150 -25.02 -19.50 2.40
N TYR A 151 -24.22 -18.46 2.14
CA TYR A 151 -24.20 -17.25 2.97
C TYR A 151 -25.56 -16.55 2.98
N GLY A 152 -26.17 -16.33 1.79
CA GLY A 152 -27.51 -15.75 1.68
C GLY A 152 -28.54 -16.55 2.50
N ARG A 153 -28.49 -17.87 2.40
CA ARG A 153 -29.40 -18.75 3.15
C ARG A 153 -29.22 -18.65 4.67
N LEU A 154 -27.98 -18.55 5.15
CA LEU A 154 -27.72 -18.32 6.59
C LEU A 154 -28.33 -17.00 7.07
N ILE A 155 -28.17 -15.93 6.29
CA ILE A 155 -28.76 -14.63 6.62
C ILE A 155 -30.31 -14.69 6.62
N GLU A 156 -30.94 -15.37 5.65
CA GLU A 156 -32.39 -15.56 5.61
C GLU A 156 -32.93 -16.35 6.85
N LEU A 157 -32.15 -17.27 7.33
CA LEU A 157 -32.45 -18.01 8.56
C LEU A 157 -32.28 -17.19 9.84
N GLY A 158 -31.88 -15.91 9.72
CA GLY A 158 -31.67 -15.00 10.84
C GLY A 158 -30.33 -15.16 11.54
N ILE A 159 -29.37 -15.86 10.92
CA ILE A 159 -28.01 -15.97 11.47
C ILE A 159 -27.33 -14.60 11.32
N PRO A 160 -26.73 -14.04 12.39
CA PRO A 160 -26.04 -12.77 12.34
C PRO A 160 -24.89 -12.78 11.31
N ALA A 161 -24.65 -11.65 10.64
CA ALA A 161 -23.56 -11.55 9.64
C ALA A 161 -22.19 -11.89 10.26
N GLU A 162 -21.97 -11.61 11.53
CA GLU A 162 -20.72 -11.94 12.23
C GLU A 162 -20.45 -13.44 12.34
N ASP A 163 -21.48 -14.27 12.27
CA ASP A 163 -21.38 -15.73 12.27
C ASP A 163 -21.46 -16.28 10.84
N ALA A 164 -22.38 -15.78 10.01
CA ALA A 164 -22.51 -16.20 8.62
C ALA A 164 -21.21 -16.01 7.83
N ARG A 165 -20.43 -14.96 8.11
CA ARG A 165 -19.13 -14.68 7.44
C ARG A 165 -18.08 -15.78 7.60
N TYR A 166 -18.24 -16.73 8.51
CA TYR A 166 -17.28 -17.83 8.70
C TYR A 166 -17.14 -18.73 7.46
N ILE A 167 -18.13 -18.73 6.57
CA ILE A 167 -18.06 -19.48 5.32
C ILE A 167 -17.49 -18.68 4.15
N LEU A 168 -17.28 -17.35 4.30
CA LEU A 168 -16.75 -16.51 3.22
C LEU A 168 -15.31 -16.91 2.89
N PRO A 169 -14.96 -17.05 1.58
CA PRO A 169 -13.62 -17.43 1.18
C PRO A 169 -12.63 -16.30 1.41
N ASN A 170 -11.36 -16.65 1.55
CA ASN A 170 -10.26 -15.68 1.60
C ASN A 170 -10.16 -14.82 0.33
N ALA A 171 -10.69 -15.28 -0.78
CA ALA A 171 -10.79 -14.55 -2.04
C ALA A 171 -11.79 -13.38 -2.00
N THR A 172 -12.66 -13.31 -0.96
CA THR A 172 -13.62 -12.21 -0.83
C THR A 172 -12.94 -10.86 -0.89
N GLU A 173 -13.44 -10.01 -1.79
CA GLU A 173 -12.97 -8.62 -1.94
C GLU A 173 -13.18 -7.82 -0.65
N THR A 174 -12.31 -6.86 -0.43
CA THR A 174 -12.39 -5.95 0.70
C THR A 174 -11.76 -4.60 0.41
N LYS A 175 -12.08 -3.63 1.28
CA LYS A 175 -11.55 -2.27 1.25
C LYS A 175 -10.86 -1.97 2.56
N ILE A 176 -9.75 -1.24 2.49
CA ILE A 176 -8.96 -0.89 3.67
C ILE A 176 -8.38 0.52 3.52
N ILE A 177 -8.43 1.28 4.61
CA ILE A 177 -7.62 2.47 4.79
C ILE A 177 -6.44 2.10 5.67
N MET A 178 -5.24 2.51 5.28
CA MET A 178 -4.05 2.33 6.09
C MET A 178 -3.20 3.58 6.15
N THR A 179 -2.57 3.80 7.32
CA THR A 179 -1.60 4.87 7.54
C THR A 179 -0.30 4.30 8.04
N MET A 180 0.81 4.68 7.38
CA MET A 180 2.18 4.35 7.80
C MET A 180 3.06 5.60 7.76
N ASN A 181 4.07 5.67 8.64
CA ASN A 181 5.12 6.67 8.50
C ASN A 181 6.13 6.28 7.41
N ALA A 182 6.98 7.23 6.97
CA ALA A 182 7.91 6.97 5.87
C ALA A 182 8.93 5.88 6.20
N ARG A 183 9.36 5.74 7.45
CA ARG A 183 10.31 4.69 7.87
C ARG A 183 9.69 3.30 7.71
N GLU A 184 8.46 3.11 8.18
CA GLU A 184 7.74 1.84 8.02
C GLU A 184 7.42 1.56 6.54
N LEU A 185 7.08 2.58 5.75
CA LEU A 185 6.87 2.41 4.31
C LEU A 185 8.13 1.92 3.60
N LEU A 186 9.32 2.43 3.93
CA LEU A 186 10.57 1.93 3.36
C LEU A 186 10.80 0.45 3.70
N HIS A 187 10.54 0.06 4.95
CA HIS A 187 10.60 -1.34 5.38
C HIS A 187 9.54 -2.20 4.65
N TYR A 188 8.31 -1.71 4.58
CA TYR A 188 7.21 -2.36 3.87
C TYR A 188 7.55 -2.62 2.40
N PHE A 189 8.02 -1.60 1.67
CA PHE A 189 8.39 -1.74 0.27
C PHE A 189 9.56 -2.71 0.06
N ALA A 190 10.53 -2.72 0.96
CA ALA A 190 11.65 -3.66 0.88
C ALA A 190 11.17 -5.13 0.91
N LEU A 191 10.11 -5.43 1.64
CA LEU A 191 9.55 -6.77 1.76
C LEU A 191 8.48 -7.07 0.69
N ARG A 192 7.59 -6.10 0.42
CA ARG A 192 6.36 -6.38 -0.34
C ARG A 192 6.45 -6.05 -1.82
N CYS A 193 7.39 -5.20 -2.23
CA CYS A 193 7.72 -5.01 -3.65
C CYS A 193 8.66 -6.12 -4.21
N CYS A 194 9.14 -7.04 -3.37
CA CYS A 194 10.02 -8.11 -3.78
C CYS A 194 9.29 -9.13 -4.65
N GLU A 195 9.97 -9.68 -5.68
CA GLU A 195 9.44 -10.76 -6.54
C GLU A 195 9.01 -12.02 -5.76
N ARG A 196 9.51 -12.21 -4.54
CA ARG A 196 9.10 -13.29 -3.64
C ARG A 196 7.84 -13.00 -2.84
N ALA A 197 7.35 -11.76 -2.84
CA ALA A 197 6.06 -11.43 -2.25
C ALA A 197 4.93 -12.04 -3.11
N GLN A 198 3.81 -12.33 -2.48
CA GLN A 198 2.62 -12.78 -3.21
C GLN A 198 2.19 -11.69 -4.20
N TRP A 199 1.74 -12.07 -5.38
CA TRP A 199 1.52 -11.18 -6.52
C TRP A 199 0.64 -9.96 -6.17
N GLU A 200 -0.47 -10.18 -5.47
CA GLU A 200 -1.47 -9.14 -5.20
C GLU A 200 -0.92 -8.05 -4.25
N ILE A 201 -0.29 -8.45 -3.13
CA ILE A 201 0.34 -7.47 -2.24
C ILE A 201 1.54 -6.79 -2.89
N ARG A 202 2.25 -7.45 -3.82
CA ARG A 202 3.34 -6.86 -4.57
C ARG A 202 2.85 -5.76 -5.52
N GLU A 203 1.80 -6.02 -6.28
CA GLU A 203 1.19 -5.02 -7.16
C GLU A 203 0.67 -3.82 -6.37
N MET A 204 -0.07 -4.08 -5.30
CA MET A 204 -0.54 -3.04 -4.38
C MET A 204 0.63 -2.18 -3.87
N SER A 205 1.72 -2.81 -3.46
CA SER A 205 2.90 -2.11 -2.92
C SER A 205 3.62 -1.28 -3.98
N ASN A 206 3.67 -1.76 -5.23
CA ASN A 206 4.26 -1.02 -6.35
C ASN A 206 3.45 0.25 -6.65
N GLU A 207 2.10 0.16 -6.64
CA GLU A 207 1.23 1.34 -6.81
C GLU A 207 1.38 2.33 -5.66
N MET A 208 1.42 1.85 -4.42
CA MET A 208 1.67 2.71 -3.26
C MET A 208 3.01 3.45 -3.38
N LEU A 209 4.07 2.73 -3.78
CA LEU A 209 5.40 3.33 -3.97
C LEU A 209 5.40 4.40 -5.06
N ARG A 210 4.72 4.16 -6.19
CA ARG A 210 4.56 5.17 -7.25
C ARG A 210 3.91 6.45 -6.72
N LEU A 211 2.86 6.32 -5.92
CA LEU A 211 2.16 7.47 -5.35
C LEU A 211 3.03 8.28 -4.39
N VAL A 212 3.77 7.63 -3.48
CA VAL A 212 4.62 8.36 -2.53
C VAL A 212 5.87 8.96 -3.17
N LYS A 213 6.40 8.37 -4.23
CA LYS A 213 7.50 8.96 -5.00
C LYS A 213 7.13 10.33 -5.60
N ARG A 214 5.86 10.54 -5.98
CA ARG A 214 5.38 11.82 -6.52
C ARG A 214 5.36 12.94 -5.49
N VAL A 215 5.18 12.63 -4.21
CA VAL A 215 5.04 13.61 -3.13
C VAL A 215 6.28 13.71 -2.24
N ALA A 216 7.15 12.70 -2.25
CA ALA A 216 8.41 12.65 -1.50
C ALA A 216 9.50 11.92 -2.31
N PRO A 217 9.90 12.47 -3.47
CA PRO A 217 10.80 11.79 -4.41
C PRO A 217 12.18 11.48 -3.82
N VAL A 218 12.72 12.33 -2.95
CA VAL A 218 14.04 12.11 -2.35
C VAL A 218 13.99 11.01 -1.31
N ILE A 219 12.97 11.02 -0.42
CA ILE A 219 12.80 10.00 0.62
C ILE A 219 12.64 8.60 0.00
N PHE A 220 11.86 8.48 -1.09
CA PHE A 220 11.55 7.20 -1.71
C PHE A 220 12.36 6.90 -2.98
N ARG A 221 13.44 7.65 -3.26
CA ARG A 221 14.28 7.51 -4.48
C ARG A 221 14.76 6.08 -4.70
N THR A 222 15.28 5.47 -3.65
CA THR A 222 15.83 4.11 -3.69
C THR A 222 14.90 3.07 -3.05
N ALA A 223 13.65 3.45 -2.77
CA ALA A 223 12.68 2.54 -2.20
C ALA A 223 12.29 1.43 -3.18
N GLY A 224 12.02 0.26 -2.64
CA GLY A 224 11.71 -0.96 -3.38
C GLY A 224 12.32 -2.19 -2.70
N PRO A 225 12.37 -3.35 -3.37
CA PRO A 225 13.03 -4.53 -2.84
C PRO A 225 14.47 -4.25 -2.43
N GLY A 226 14.96 -4.94 -1.41
CA GLY A 226 16.33 -4.71 -0.91
C GLY A 226 17.43 -4.79 -1.96
N CYS A 227 17.20 -5.49 -3.09
CA CYS A 227 18.13 -5.55 -4.21
C CYS A 227 18.19 -4.29 -5.08
N VAL A 228 17.31 -3.30 -4.88
CA VAL A 228 17.35 -2.02 -5.63
C VAL A 228 18.56 -1.20 -5.21
N ALA A 229 18.79 -1.07 -3.91
CA ALA A 229 19.86 -0.25 -3.35
C ALA A 229 21.18 -1.02 -3.11
N GLY A 230 21.21 -2.36 -3.21
CA GLY A 230 22.36 -3.16 -2.89
C GLY A 230 22.30 -4.59 -3.41
N PRO A 231 23.13 -5.52 -2.88
CA PRO A 231 23.01 -6.95 -3.16
C PRO A 231 21.66 -7.48 -2.65
N CYS A 232 21.16 -8.56 -3.28
CA CYS A 232 19.91 -9.19 -2.84
C CYS A 232 20.05 -9.72 -1.41
N PRO A 233 19.21 -9.30 -0.45
CA PRO A 233 19.30 -9.76 0.93
C PRO A 233 18.81 -11.21 1.14
N GLU A 234 18.13 -11.79 0.15
CA GLU A 234 17.52 -13.12 0.23
C GLU A 234 18.54 -14.28 0.10
N GLY A 235 19.81 -13.98 -0.18
CA GLY A 235 20.88 -14.96 -0.27
C GLY A 235 20.53 -16.10 -1.25
N GLN A 236 20.51 -17.34 -0.76
CA GLN A 236 20.17 -18.54 -1.56
C GLN A 236 18.72 -18.53 -2.10
N PHE A 237 17.84 -17.72 -1.52
CA PHE A 237 16.47 -17.55 -1.99
C PHE A 237 16.28 -16.40 -2.98
N CYS A 238 17.37 -15.85 -3.50
CA CYS A 238 17.30 -14.81 -4.54
C CYS A 238 16.48 -15.30 -5.75
N CYS A 239 15.61 -14.42 -6.28
CA CYS A 239 14.80 -14.75 -7.46
C CYS A 239 15.60 -14.76 -8.77
N GLY A 240 16.87 -14.32 -8.76
CA GLY A 240 17.72 -14.23 -9.95
C GLY A 240 17.46 -13.01 -10.86
N LYS A 241 16.42 -12.22 -10.58
CA LYS A 241 15.96 -11.11 -11.44
C LYS A 241 16.45 -9.73 -10.99
N THR A 242 17.62 -9.65 -10.36
CA THR A 242 18.08 -8.39 -9.75
C THR A 242 18.23 -7.26 -10.75
N VAL A 243 18.64 -7.55 -11.99
CA VAL A 243 18.82 -6.54 -13.05
C VAL A 243 17.48 -5.97 -13.49
N GLU A 244 16.56 -6.83 -13.85
CA GLU A 244 15.20 -6.46 -14.30
C GLU A 244 14.45 -5.68 -13.21
N VAL A 245 14.57 -6.12 -11.95
CA VAL A 245 13.96 -5.44 -10.80
C VAL A 245 14.52 -4.04 -10.65
N ARG A 246 15.84 -3.85 -10.71
CA ARG A 246 16.45 -2.50 -10.64
C ARG A 246 15.99 -1.60 -11.77
N GLU A 247 15.91 -2.10 -12.98
CA GLU A 247 15.42 -1.33 -14.14
C GLU A 247 13.96 -0.92 -13.97
N PHE A 248 13.12 -1.83 -13.49
CA PHE A 248 11.72 -1.55 -13.19
C PHE A 248 11.59 -0.42 -12.16
N PHE A 249 12.24 -0.54 -10.99
CA PHE A 249 12.12 0.46 -9.92
C PHE A 249 12.79 1.80 -10.22
N LYS A 250 13.77 1.81 -11.14
CA LYS A 250 14.36 3.06 -11.67
C LYS A 250 13.39 3.84 -12.55
N LYS A 251 12.47 3.15 -13.23
CA LYS A 251 11.46 3.73 -14.13
C LYS A 251 10.08 3.89 -13.48
N LEU A 252 9.95 3.49 -12.22
CA LEU A 252 8.70 3.58 -11.47
C LEU A 252 8.51 5.04 -11.00
N ASP A 253 7.75 5.82 -11.77
CA ASP A 253 7.40 7.22 -11.52
C ASP A 253 5.94 7.37 -11.05
#